data_a888da57c48d00f5fb30796f531b3260
#
_entry.id   a888da57c48d00f5fb30796f531b3260
#
_cell.length_a   1.000
_cell.length_b   1.000
_cell.length_c   1.000
_cell.angle_alpha   90.00
_cell.angle_beta   90.00
_cell.angle_gamma   90.00
#
_symmetry.space_group_name_H-M   'P 1'
#
loop_
_entity.id
_entity.type
_entity.pdbx_description
1 polymer ?
#
loop_
_entity_poly.entity_id
_entity_poly.type
_entity_poly.pdbx_seq_one_letter_code
_entity_poly.pdbx_strand_id
1 'polypeptide(L)'
;MGTTPNQTATPARDRLTGLYGPGDAHTTLGRWQADYSARGHVAPIQAMLLGLGRFDTVNLAYGEAAGDGALAEVARRILHFAEDEFESGASLVARIGGGQFLVAALEACSRERWEWLADALADAVALPIADLEGAGTLRLWPRVALMRATHGEGPEIVVDRLAQALAQAQAEPARRVLWADGGLSLPGRRSAQLEADLLAALDRDEIEVLYQPQFSLVDERLTGAEALARWQHPEIGRIGAGALFAIAERADHVAQLSRHIATRALAGAAGWPGHLRLSLNITPADLAAGSFAQEFSALLGQSGFPAERLTLEITEQVLLADIERAAASLDRLHALGIRIALDDFGAGFCNFRYLKLLPLDYLKLDRAMVDGVSEDSRDLAVLRGIVAMAKALDLQVIAEGIENEAQRAIIAAEGCDYYQGFLRATPMGAGEFAEFAGR
;
A
#
# COMPACT_ATOMS: atom_id res chain seq x y z
N MET A 1 0.18 15.06 48.52
CA MET A 1 -0.80 14.51 47.57
C MET A 1 -0.14 14.54 46.20
N GLY A 2 0.36 13.36 45.78
CA GLY A 2 1.07 13.24 44.53
C GLY A 2 0.09 13.06 43.38
N THR A 3 0.20 13.92 42.39
CA THR A 3 -0.47 13.77 41.10
C THR A 3 0.31 12.70 40.29
N THR A 4 -0.32 11.55 40.12
CA THR A 4 0.14 10.47 39.20
C THR A 4 0.19 11.02 37.79
N PRO A 5 1.26 10.79 37.01
CA PRO A 5 1.26 11.17 35.59
C PRO A 5 0.26 10.31 34.84
N ASN A 6 -0.54 11.00 34.02
CA ASN A 6 -1.54 10.46 33.12
C ASN A 6 -0.85 9.39 32.21
N GLN A 7 -1.19 8.13 32.41
CA GLN A 7 -0.84 7.08 31.46
C GLN A 7 -1.56 7.41 30.16
N THR A 8 -0.80 7.76 29.12
CA THR A 8 -1.30 7.82 27.74
C THR A 8 -1.82 6.42 27.40
N ALA A 9 -3.14 6.27 27.39
CA ALA A 9 -3.79 5.03 26.96
C ALA A 9 -3.34 4.75 25.51
N THR A 10 -2.84 3.56 25.27
CA THR A 10 -2.54 3.07 23.93
C THR A 10 -3.83 3.15 23.10
N PRO A 11 -3.79 3.70 21.87
CA PRO A 11 -4.97 3.86 21.03
C PRO A 11 -5.64 2.50 20.77
N ALA A 12 -6.95 2.43 21.01
CA ALA A 12 -7.70 1.19 20.80
C ALA A 12 -8.00 1.00 19.32
N ARG A 13 -7.25 0.13 18.65
CA ARG A 13 -7.48 -0.22 17.24
C ARG A 13 -8.76 -1.04 17.07
N ASP A 14 -9.42 -0.90 15.93
CA ASP A 14 -10.56 -1.74 15.54
C ASP A 14 -10.09 -3.20 15.37
N ARG A 15 -10.73 -4.13 16.10
CA ARG A 15 -10.27 -5.53 16.19
C ARG A 15 -10.38 -6.30 14.86
N LEU A 16 -11.26 -5.88 13.97
CA LEU A 16 -11.46 -6.55 12.69
C LEU A 16 -10.49 -6.05 11.64
N THR A 17 -10.24 -4.74 11.62
CA THR A 17 -9.51 -4.08 10.53
C THR A 17 -8.12 -3.62 10.91
N GLY A 18 -7.76 -3.61 12.20
CA GLY A 18 -6.49 -3.07 12.68
C GLY A 18 -6.37 -1.54 12.59
N LEU A 19 -7.34 -0.84 12.00
CA LEU A 19 -7.33 0.60 11.84
C LEU A 19 -7.64 1.32 13.16
N TYR A 20 -7.38 2.61 13.21
CA TYR A 20 -7.85 3.42 14.32
C TYR A 20 -9.38 3.40 14.42
N GLY A 21 -9.90 3.50 15.65
CA GLY A 21 -11.32 3.66 15.91
C GLY A 21 -11.76 5.14 15.87
N PRO A 22 -13.09 5.40 16.03
CA PRO A 22 -13.63 6.77 15.99
C PRO A 22 -13.03 7.68 17.05
N GLY A 23 -12.74 7.17 18.25
CA GLY A 23 -12.14 7.94 19.35
C GLY A 23 -10.72 8.39 19.06
N ASP A 24 -9.92 7.53 18.44
CA ASP A 24 -8.54 7.85 18.06
C ASP A 24 -8.51 8.80 16.88
N ALA A 25 -9.43 8.64 15.92
CA ALA A 25 -9.61 9.60 14.82
C ALA A 25 -9.89 11.01 15.35
N HIS A 26 -10.83 11.12 16.29
CA HIS A 26 -11.17 12.37 16.95
C HIS A 26 -9.96 12.99 17.68
N THR A 27 -9.25 12.18 18.45
CA THR A 27 -8.07 12.60 19.22
C THR A 27 -6.95 13.08 18.30
N THR A 28 -6.69 12.39 17.21
CA THR A 28 -5.62 12.74 16.26
C THR A 28 -5.94 14.02 15.50
N LEU A 29 -7.16 14.16 14.97
CA LEU A 29 -7.59 15.40 14.32
C LEU A 29 -7.54 16.60 15.28
N GLY A 30 -8.01 16.43 16.53
CA GLY A 30 -7.95 17.47 17.56
C GLY A 30 -6.51 17.87 17.92
N ARG A 31 -5.59 16.91 18.01
CA ARG A 31 -4.16 17.17 18.22
C ARG A 31 -3.57 17.99 17.07
N TRP A 32 -3.80 17.60 15.82
CA TRP A 32 -3.33 18.36 14.65
C TRP A 32 -3.84 19.81 14.67
N GLN A 33 -5.11 20.01 14.99
CA GLN A 33 -5.70 21.35 15.09
C GLN A 33 -5.07 22.17 16.24
N ALA A 34 -4.88 21.56 17.40
CA ALA A 34 -4.29 22.21 18.57
C ALA A 34 -2.82 22.62 18.30
N ASP A 35 -2.02 21.74 17.68
CA ASP A 35 -0.62 22.00 17.38
C ASP A 35 -0.43 23.18 16.40
N TYR A 36 -1.32 23.32 15.42
CA TYR A 36 -1.30 24.45 14.48
C TYR A 36 -1.86 25.73 15.10
N SER A 37 -2.94 25.64 15.88
CA SER A 37 -3.53 26.78 16.57
C SER A 37 -2.55 27.39 17.57
N ALA A 38 -1.76 26.57 18.27
CA ALA A 38 -0.72 27.06 19.19
C ALA A 38 0.37 27.89 18.49
N ARG A 39 0.52 27.73 17.16
CA ARG A 39 1.46 28.49 16.31
C ARG A 39 0.76 29.65 15.57
N GLY A 40 -0.52 29.91 15.83
CA GLY A 40 -1.32 30.95 15.15
C GLY A 40 -1.72 30.59 13.71
N HIS A 41 -1.67 29.30 13.34
CA HIS A 41 -2.01 28.82 12.00
C HIS A 41 -3.25 27.92 12.01
N VAL A 42 -3.86 27.76 10.84
CA VAL A 42 -4.92 26.75 10.60
C VAL A 42 -4.25 25.47 10.12
N ALA A 43 -4.59 24.33 10.72
CA ALA A 43 -4.09 23.04 10.28
C ALA A 43 -4.61 22.73 8.87
N PRO A 44 -3.75 22.41 7.90
CA PRO A 44 -4.14 22.09 6.53
C PRO A 44 -4.70 20.66 6.43
N ILE A 45 -5.76 20.37 7.19
CA ILE A 45 -6.38 19.06 7.22
C ILE A 45 -7.28 18.87 6.01
N GLN A 46 -6.97 17.86 5.23
CA GLN A 46 -7.82 17.29 4.19
C GLN A 46 -8.44 16.01 4.75
N ALA A 47 -9.72 15.78 4.54
CA ALA A 47 -10.39 14.59 5.02
C ALA A 47 -11.33 14.03 3.96
N MET A 48 -11.39 12.69 3.86
CA MET A 48 -12.37 11.97 3.05
C MET A 48 -13.01 10.85 3.86
N LEU A 49 -14.30 10.64 3.68
CA LEU A 49 -15.03 9.53 4.25
C LEU A 49 -15.51 8.62 3.13
N LEU A 50 -14.98 7.41 3.08
CA LEU A 50 -15.38 6.38 2.15
C LEU A 50 -16.47 5.52 2.79
N GLY A 51 -17.54 5.25 2.05
CA GLY A 51 -18.61 4.37 2.48
C GLY A 51 -18.89 3.28 1.45
N LEU A 52 -19.00 2.06 1.92
CA LEU A 52 -19.38 0.90 1.11
C LEU A 52 -20.90 0.88 0.96
N GLY A 53 -21.40 1.16 -0.22
CA GLY A 53 -22.83 1.12 -0.50
C GLY A 53 -23.39 -0.30 -0.38
N ARG A 54 -24.53 -0.43 0.34
CA ARG A 54 -25.25 -1.71 0.52
C ARG A 54 -24.42 -2.84 1.12
N PHE A 55 -23.48 -2.52 1.98
CA PHE A 55 -22.64 -3.54 2.61
C PHE A 55 -23.47 -4.56 3.43
N ASP A 56 -24.58 -4.14 4.02
CA ASP A 56 -25.52 -5.04 4.73
C ASP A 56 -26.03 -6.18 3.82
N THR A 57 -26.14 -5.94 2.50
CA THR A 57 -26.53 -6.99 1.55
C THR A 57 -25.44 -8.03 1.32
N VAL A 58 -24.17 -7.69 1.57
CA VAL A 58 -23.05 -8.65 1.51
C VAL A 58 -23.22 -9.68 2.62
N ASN A 59 -23.44 -9.22 3.87
CA ASN A 59 -23.68 -10.11 5.00
C ASN A 59 -24.90 -11.00 4.80
N LEU A 60 -25.97 -10.47 4.21
CA LEU A 60 -27.18 -11.25 3.90
C LEU A 60 -26.96 -12.29 2.80
N ALA A 61 -26.13 -11.97 1.79
CA ALA A 61 -25.93 -12.85 0.64
C ALA A 61 -24.84 -13.90 0.87
N TYR A 62 -23.76 -13.54 1.61
CA TYR A 62 -22.54 -14.34 1.71
C TYR A 62 -22.17 -14.73 3.16
N GLY A 63 -22.93 -14.25 4.16
CA GLY A 63 -22.67 -14.50 5.59
C GLY A 63 -21.77 -13.46 6.24
N GLU A 64 -21.76 -13.44 7.58
CA GLU A 64 -20.98 -12.47 8.39
C GLU A 64 -19.47 -12.64 8.19
N ALA A 65 -18.98 -13.87 8.11
CA ALA A 65 -17.55 -14.15 7.93
C ALA A 65 -17.02 -13.59 6.59
N ALA A 66 -17.79 -13.72 5.50
CA ALA A 66 -17.44 -13.13 4.21
C ALA A 66 -17.45 -11.59 4.24
N GLY A 67 -18.40 -11.01 4.97
CA GLY A 67 -18.45 -9.57 5.19
C GLY A 67 -17.27 -9.06 6.01
N ASP A 68 -16.90 -9.76 7.06
CA ASP A 68 -15.74 -9.43 7.89
C ASP A 68 -14.43 -9.50 7.08
N GLY A 69 -14.25 -10.56 6.30
CA GLY A 69 -13.12 -10.68 5.38
C GLY A 69 -13.07 -9.55 4.35
N ALA A 70 -14.23 -9.14 3.81
CA ALA A 70 -14.29 -8.01 2.88
C ALA A 70 -13.92 -6.68 3.55
N LEU A 71 -14.35 -6.44 4.80
CA LEU A 71 -13.97 -5.24 5.56
C LEU A 71 -12.48 -5.20 5.86
N ALA A 72 -11.88 -6.33 6.24
CA ALA A 72 -10.45 -6.43 6.47
C ALA A 72 -9.65 -6.11 5.19
N GLU A 73 -10.06 -6.68 4.05
CA GLU A 73 -9.42 -6.41 2.77
C GLU A 73 -9.56 -4.94 2.32
N VAL A 74 -10.74 -4.35 2.50
CA VAL A 74 -10.94 -2.91 2.23
C VAL A 74 -10.05 -2.05 3.10
N ALA A 75 -9.95 -2.36 4.38
CA ALA A 75 -9.10 -1.63 5.32
C ALA A 75 -7.62 -1.70 4.92
N ARG A 76 -7.15 -2.87 4.50
CA ARG A 76 -5.79 -3.08 4.00
C ARG A 76 -5.52 -2.21 2.76
N ARG A 77 -6.43 -2.21 1.78
CA ARG A 77 -6.29 -1.38 0.57
C ARG A 77 -6.25 0.10 0.89
N ILE A 78 -7.08 0.56 1.83
CA ILE A 78 -7.09 1.97 2.27
C ILE A 78 -5.79 2.34 2.96
N LEU A 79 -5.27 1.46 3.83
CA LEU A 79 -4.02 1.70 4.54
C LEU A 79 -2.84 1.78 3.58
N HIS A 80 -2.72 0.80 2.69
CA HIS A 80 -1.68 0.77 1.65
C HIS A 80 -1.74 2.02 0.76
N PHE A 81 -2.94 2.41 0.31
CA PHE A 81 -3.12 3.65 -0.45
C PHE A 81 -2.65 4.88 0.33
N ALA A 82 -2.99 4.97 1.61
CA ALA A 82 -2.59 6.12 2.43
C ALA A 82 -1.06 6.19 2.64
N GLU A 83 -0.39 5.05 2.78
CA GLU A 83 1.07 4.97 2.89
C GLU A 83 1.79 5.34 1.59
N ASP A 84 1.20 5.00 0.45
CA ASP A 84 1.73 5.35 -0.87
C ASP A 84 1.60 6.83 -1.19
N GLU A 85 0.46 7.43 -0.83
CA GLU A 85 0.12 8.78 -1.27
C GLU A 85 0.53 9.87 -0.27
N PHE A 86 0.63 9.56 1.02
CA PHE A 86 0.91 10.55 2.06
C PHE A 86 2.29 10.34 2.71
N GLU A 87 2.83 11.42 3.27
CA GLU A 87 4.05 11.34 4.07
C GLU A 87 3.81 10.58 5.38
N SER A 88 4.81 9.84 5.84
CA SER A 88 4.76 9.12 7.10
C SER A 88 4.41 10.03 8.27
N GLY A 89 3.40 9.64 9.05
CA GLY A 89 2.91 10.42 10.20
C GLY A 89 2.04 11.63 9.85
N ALA A 90 1.86 11.94 8.55
CA ALA A 90 0.98 13.00 8.09
C ALA A 90 -0.42 12.50 7.69
N SER A 91 -0.71 11.22 7.83
CA SER A 91 -2.01 10.63 7.52
C SER A 91 -2.63 9.91 8.72
N LEU A 92 -3.96 9.77 8.65
CA LEU A 92 -4.79 9.05 9.60
C LEU A 92 -5.76 8.19 8.82
N VAL A 93 -5.80 6.90 9.10
CA VAL A 93 -6.79 5.96 8.56
C VAL A 93 -7.56 5.36 9.73
N ALA A 94 -8.90 5.49 9.70
CA ALA A 94 -9.75 5.02 10.78
C ALA A 94 -11.03 4.37 10.24
N ARG A 95 -11.53 3.35 10.93
CA ARG A 95 -12.87 2.81 10.71
C ARG A 95 -13.84 3.53 11.63
N ILE A 96 -14.82 4.24 11.05
CA ILE A 96 -15.77 5.05 11.83
C ILE A 96 -16.97 4.22 12.28
N GLY A 97 -17.36 3.22 11.49
CA GLY A 97 -18.42 2.26 11.84
C GLY A 97 -18.99 1.58 10.61
N GLY A 98 -19.51 0.37 10.75
CA GLY A 98 -20.06 -0.41 9.65
C GLY A 98 -19.05 -0.53 8.49
N GLY A 99 -19.45 -0.13 7.30
CA GLY A 99 -18.60 -0.04 6.10
C GLY A 99 -18.11 1.39 5.80
N GLN A 100 -17.81 2.20 6.84
CA GLN A 100 -17.35 3.59 6.67
C GLN A 100 -15.92 3.76 7.19
N PHE A 101 -15.07 4.35 6.34
CA PHE A 101 -13.64 4.55 6.59
C PHE A 101 -13.26 6.02 6.39
N LEU A 102 -12.59 6.60 7.36
CA LEU A 102 -12.04 7.94 7.31
C LEU A 102 -10.57 7.88 6.90
N VAL A 103 -10.20 8.68 5.91
CA VAL A 103 -8.81 8.98 5.59
C VAL A 103 -8.64 10.48 5.73
N ALA A 104 -7.68 10.90 6.55
CA ALA A 104 -7.34 12.31 6.70
C ALA A 104 -5.83 12.51 6.52
N ALA A 105 -5.46 13.65 5.95
CA ALA A 105 -4.06 14.03 5.78
C ALA A 105 -3.83 15.46 6.29
N LEU A 106 -2.68 15.64 6.94
CA LEU A 106 -2.17 16.93 7.39
C LEU A 106 -1.26 17.51 6.29
N GLU A 107 -1.86 17.82 5.15
CA GLU A 107 -1.15 18.24 3.95
C GLU A 107 -1.92 19.35 3.23
N ALA A 108 -1.23 20.42 2.86
CA ALA A 108 -1.80 21.45 1.99
C ALA A 108 -1.71 20.99 0.53
N CYS A 109 -2.82 20.58 -0.04
CA CYS A 109 -2.87 20.19 -1.45
C CYS A 109 -3.99 20.90 -2.21
N SER A 110 -3.96 20.84 -3.54
CA SER A 110 -5.01 21.42 -4.38
C SER A 110 -6.33 20.65 -4.23
N ARG A 111 -7.46 21.30 -4.55
CA ARG A 111 -8.76 20.62 -4.57
C ARG A 111 -8.77 19.48 -5.56
N GLU A 112 -8.11 19.71 -6.69
CA GLU A 112 -7.93 18.77 -7.77
C GLU A 112 -7.21 17.52 -7.34
N ARG A 113 -6.10 17.66 -6.59
CA ARG A 113 -5.36 16.52 -6.06
C ARG A 113 -6.24 15.71 -5.11
N TRP A 114 -6.99 16.39 -4.22
CA TRP A 114 -7.81 15.68 -3.23
C TRP A 114 -8.99 14.93 -3.86
N GLU A 115 -9.63 15.51 -4.91
CA GLU A 115 -10.64 14.81 -5.71
C GLU A 115 -10.07 13.59 -6.42
N TRP A 116 -8.90 13.76 -7.03
CA TRP A 116 -8.22 12.66 -7.71
C TRP A 116 -7.85 11.53 -6.76
N LEU A 117 -7.29 11.84 -5.57
CA LEU A 117 -7.00 10.86 -4.52
C LEU A 117 -8.26 10.09 -4.10
N ALA A 118 -9.41 10.76 -3.99
CA ALA A 118 -10.67 10.11 -3.65
C ALA A 118 -11.16 9.14 -4.74
N ASP A 119 -11.04 9.53 -6.00
CA ASP A 119 -11.37 8.65 -7.13
C ASP A 119 -10.43 7.44 -7.19
N ALA A 120 -9.12 7.65 -7.03
CA ALA A 120 -8.11 6.60 -7.03
C ALA A 120 -8.31 5.62 -5.86
N LEU A 121 -8.59 6.13 -4.64
CA LEU A 121 -8.93 5.29 -3.49
C LEU A 121 -10.20 4.47 -3.74
N ALA A 122 -11.22 5.10 -4.30
CA ALA A 122 -12.47 4.39 -4.61
C ALA A 122 -12.27 3.32 -5.70
N ASP A 123 -11.37 3.55 -6.67
CA ASP A 123 -10.99 2.53 -7.66
C ASP A 123 -10.27 1.36 -7.01
N ALA A 124 -9.29 1.62 -6.15
CA ALA A 124 -8.56 0.58 -5.41
C ALA A 124 -9.49 -0.28 -4.55
N VAL A 125 -10.45 0.34 -3.86
CA VAL A 125 -11.45 -0.39 -3.04
C VAL A 125 -12.45 -1.16 -3.91
N ALA A 126 -12.78 -0.69 -5.11
CA ALA A 126 -13.71 -1.35 -6.03
C ALA A 126 -13.12 -2.56 -6.76
N LEU A 127 -11.81 -2.79 -6.67
CA LEU A 127 -11.19 -3.99 -7.23
C LEU A 127 -11.86 -5.25 -6.67
N PRO A 128 -12.03 -6.29 -7.49
CA PRO A 128 -12.66 -7.54 -7.05
C PRO A 128 -11.96 -8.12 -5.82
N ILE A 129 -12.75 -8.59 -4.86
CA ILE A 129 -12.28 -9.38 -3.72
C ILE A 129 -12.61 -10.83 -4.04
N ALA A 130 -11.58 -11.65 -4.21
CA ALA A 130 -11.75 -13.06 -4.58
C ALA A 130 -11.87 -13.94 -3.35
N ASP A 131 -12.61 -15.04 -3.51
CA ASP A 131 -12.68 -16.22 -2.64
C ASP A 131 -12.92 -15.96 -1.15
N LEU A 132 -13.94 -15.17 -0.86
CA LEU A 132 -14.47 -15.07 0.50
C LEU A 132 -15.14 -16.40 0.89
N GLU A 133 -14.37 -17.37 1.41
CA GLU A 133 -14.83 -18.70 1.85
C GLU A 133 -15.67 -19.48 0.82
N GLY A 134 -15.31 -19.42 -0.46
CA GLY A 134 -16.04 -20.09 -1.53
C GLY A 134 -17.26 -19.30 -2.06
N ALA A 135 -17.48 -18.07 -1.62
CA ALA A 135 -18.57 -17.20 -2.08
C ALA A 135 -18.37 -16.63 -3.50
N GLY A 136 -17.19 -16.88 -4.11
CA GLY A 136 -16.84 -16.33 -5.42
C GLY A 136 -16.23 -14.94 -5.34
N THR A 137 -16.42 -14.12 -6.35
CA THR A 137 -15.83 -12.78 -6.43
C THR A 137 -16.82 -11.71 -5.98
N LEU A 138 -16.48 -10.98 -4.93
CA LEU A 138 -17.25 -9.83 -4.45
C LEU A 138 -16.77 -8.54 -5.10
N ARG A 139 -17.70 -7.71 -5.55
CA ARG A 139 -17.44 -6.33 -6.01
C ARG A 139 -18.16 -5.34 -5.12
N LEU A 140 -17.45 -4.31 -4.69
CA LEU A 140 -17.97 -3.23 -3.86
C LEU A 140 -18.12 -1.95 -4.69
N TRP A 141 -19.07 -1.09 -4.30
CA TRP A 141 -19.33 0.20 -4.93
C TRP A 141 -19.12 1.33 -3.94
N PRO A 142 -17.85 1.74 -3.71
CA PRO A 142 -17.56 2.80 -2.77
C PRO A 142 -18.08 4.15 -3.23
N ARG A 143 -18.44 4.99 -2.27
CA ARG A 143 -18.73 6.41 -2.41
C ARG A 143 -17.84 7.18 -1.47
N VAL A 144 -17.42 8.37 -1.87
CA VAL A 144 -16.49 9.18 -1.08
C VAL A 144 -17.04 10.58 -0.90
N ALA A 145 -17.05 11.04 0.35
CA ALA A 145 -17.28 12.43 0.69
C ALA A 145 -15.93 13.11 0.97
N LEU A 146 -15.77 14.33 0.51
CA LEU A 146 -14.55 15.12 0.65
C LEU A 146 -14.78 16.38 1.45
N MET A 147 -13.77 16.78 2.22
CA MET A 147 -13.78 18.04 2.98
C MET A 147 -12.37 18.58 3.18
N ARG A 148 -12.28 19.89 3.25
CA ARG A 148 -11.16 20.61 3.85
C ARG A 148 -11.63 21.18 5.18
N ALA A 149 -10.93 20.89 6.26
CA ALA A 149 -11.24 21.51 7.54
C ALA A 149 -10.88 23.00 7.50
N THR A 150 -11.81 23.83 7.96
CA THR A 150 -11.63 25.27 8.07
C THR A 150 -11.39 25.70 9.50
N HIS A 151 -11.06 26.99 9.70
CA HIS A 151 -10.83 27.52 11.04
C HIS A 151 -12.08 27.40 11.92
N GLY A 152 -11.92 26.87 13.13
CA GLY A 152 -13.00 26.71 14.11
C GLY A 152 -13.86 25.46 13.96
N GLU A 153 -13.63 24.62 12.96
CA GLU A 153 -14.31 23.33 12.82
C GLU A 153 -13.60 22.25 13.64
N GLY A 154 -14.21 21.85 14.76
CA GLY A 154 -13.70 20.75 15.57
C GLY A 154 -13.79 19.38 14.86
N PRO A 155 -13.10 18.34 15.37
CA PRO A 155 -13.10 17.01 14.76
C PRO A 155 -14.49 16.42 14.55
N GLU A 156 -15.44 16.66 15.47
CA GLU A 156 -16.83 16.20 15.38
C GLU A 156 -17.52 16.82 14.16
N ILE A 157 -17.34 18.11 13.93
CA ILE A 157 -17.95 18.83 12.80
C ILE A 157 -17.39 18.27 11.48
N VAL A 158 -16.10 17.96 11.41
CA VAL A 158 -15.46 17.37 10.22
C VAL A 158 -16.10 16.04 9.88
N VAL A 159 -16.24 15.14 10.86
CA VAL A 159 -16.82 13.80 10.64
C VAL A 159 -18.30 13.89 10.31
N ASP A 160 -19.07 14.73 10.99
CA ASP A 160 -20.52 14.90 10.75
C ASP A 160 -20.81 15.45 9.35
N ARG A 161 -20.06 16.45 8.90
CA ARG A 161 -20.23 17.02 7.55
C ARG A 161 -19.86 16.01 6.46
N LEU A 162 -18.80 15.24 6.67
CA LEU A 162 -18.43 14.15 5.76
C LEU A 162 -19.51 13.06 5.72
N ALA A 163 -20.08 12.69 6.86
CA ALA A 163 -21.16 11.70 6.93
C ALA A 163 -22.42 12.15 6.19
N GLN A 164 -22.80 13.45 6.32
CA GLN A 164 -23.92 14.03 5.59
C GLN A 164 -23.67 14.02 4.07
N ALA A 165 -22.49 14.44 3.63
CA ALA A 165 -22.12 14.43 2.21
C ALA A 165 -22.05 13.00 1.66
N LEU A 166 -21.53 12.04 2.43
CA LEU A 166 -21.50 10.64 2.05
C LEU A 166 -22.91 10.07 1.85
N ALA A 167 -23.83 10.37 2.76
CA ALA A 167 -25.23 9.95 2.62
C ALA A 167 -25.89 10.51 1.34
N GLN A 168 -25.58 11.76 0.97
CA GLN A 168 -26.01 12.35 -0.29
C GLN A 168 -25.39 11.64 -1.50
N ALA A 169 -24.07 11.36 -1.47
CA ALA A 169 -23.40 10.62 -2.54
C ALA A 169 -23.95 9.21 -2.73
N GLN A 170 -24.35 8.55 -1.64
CA GLN A 170 -24.96 7.22 -1.67
C GLN A 170 -26.40 7.25 -2.21
N ALA A 171 -27.12 8.35 -2.03
CA ALA A 171 -28.48 8.53 -2.55
C ALA A 171 -28.50 8.85 -4.07
N GLU A 172 -27.40 9.39 -4.62
CA GLU A 172 -27.29 9.77 -6.03
C GLU A 172 -26.38 8.79 -6.80
N PRO A 173 -26.94 7.82 -7.57
CA PRO A 173 -26.12 6.80 -8.26
C PRO A 173 -25.05 7.35 -9.21
N ALA A 174 -25.27 8.52 -9.79
CA ALA A 174 -24.35 9.16 -10.72
C ALA A 174 -23.15 9.84 -10.04
N ARG A 175 -23.17 10.00 -8.71
CA ARG A 175 -22.12 10.70 -7.97
C ARG A 175 -21.31 9.73 -7.13
N ARG A 176 -20.06 9.53 -7.51
CA ARG A 176 -19.13 8.71 -6.76
C ARG A 176 -18.41 9.49 -5.67
N VAL A 177 -18.06 10.74 -5.97
CA VAL A 177 -17.36 11.66 -5.08
C VAL A 177 -18.19 12.93 -4.89
N LEU A 178 -18.32 13.41 -3.65
CA LEU A 178 -19.06 14.62 -3.29
C LEU A 178 -18.31 15.46 -2.25
N TRP A 179 -18.20 16.76 -2.51
CA TRP A 179 -17.65 17.71 -1.53
C TRP A 179 -18.70 18.12 -0.51
N ALA A 180 -18.34 18.11 0.78
CA ALA A 180 -19.20 18.52 1.88
C ALA A 180 -19.52 20.04 1.87
N ASP A 181 -18.77 20.84 1.11
CA ASP A 181 -18.97 22.27 0.92
C ASP A 181 -19.85 22.65 -0.29
N GLY A 182 -20.46 21.64 -0.95
CA GLY A 182 -21.36 21.83 -2.10
C GLY A 182 -20.65 22.16 -3.42
N GLY A 183 -19.33 22.05 -3.49
CA GLY A 183 -18.58 22.24 -4.73
C GLY A 183 -18.91 21.16 -5.76
N LEU A 184 -19.10 21.57 -7.04
CA LEU A 184 -19.31 20.65 -8.15
C LEU A 184 -18.02 19.87 -8.43
N SER A 185 -18.03 18.57 -8.22
CA SER A 185 -17.04 17.65 -8.77
C SER A 185 -17.39 17.34 -10.23
N LEU A 186 -16.42 17.39 -11.12
CA LEU A 186 -16.59 17.01 -12.53
C LEU A 186 -15.88 15.67 -12.77
N PRO A 187 -16.57 14.53 -12.59
CA PRO A 187 -15.97 13.23 -12.83
C PRO A 187 -15.72 12.96 -14.32
N GLY A 188 -14.68 12.20 -14.61
CA GLY A 188 -14.43 11.62 -15.94
C GLY A 188 -13.48 12.37 -16.85
N ARG A 189 -13.45 13.71 -16.84
CA ARG A 189 -12.56 14.48 -17.73
C ARG A 189 -11.10 14.40 -17.32
N ARG A 190 -10.84 14.26 -16.02
CA ARG A 190 -9.49 14.20 -15.45
C ARG A 190 -8.87 12.82 -15.56
N SER A 191 -9.65 11.74 -15.45
CA SER A 191 -9.13 10.38 -15.61
C SER A 191 -8.54 10.21 -17.03
N ALA A 192 -9.29 10.59 -18.06
CA ALA A 192 -8.80 10.56 -19.45
C ALA A 192 -7.60 11.50 -19.70
N GLN A 193 -7.52 12.62 -18.97
CA GLN A 193 -6.36 13.52 -19.06
C GLN A 193 -5.13 12.87 -18.43
N LEU A 194 -5.25 12.24 -17.25
CA LEU A 194 -4.15 11.54 -16.60
C LEU A 194 -3.63 10.35 -17.41
N GLU A 195 -4.52 9.64 -18.10
CA GLU A 195 -4.15 8.57 -19.03
C GLU A 195 -3.29 9.12 -20.20
N ALA A 196 -3.67 10.27 -20.74
CA ALA A 196 -2.88 10.94 -21.77
C ALA A 196 -1.55 11.51 -21.23
N ASP A 197 -1.57 12.07 -20.02
CA ASP A 197 -0.40 12.65 -19.37
C ASP A 197 0.63 11.58 -18.99
N LEU A 198 0.20 10.33 -18.68
CA LEU A 198 1.09 9.22 -18.37
C LEU A 198 2.07 8.91 -19.51
N LEU A 199 1.60 8.90 -20.74
CA LEU A 199 2.48 8.67 -21.89
C LEU A 199 3.54 9.76 -22.02
N ALA A 200 3.14 11.02 -21.83
CA ALA A 200 4.07 12.14 -21.84
C ALA A 200 5.05 12.10 -20.65
N ALA A 201 4.60 11.59 -19.50
CA ALA A 201 5.42 11.47 -18.29
C ALA A 201 6.60 10.52 -18.47
N LEU A 202 6.42 9.42 -19.22
CA LEU A 202 7.49 8.47 -19.52
C LEU A 202 8.63 9.13 -20.32
N ASP A 203 8.30 10.08 -21.21
CA ASP A 203 9.28 10.81 -22.03
C ASP A 203 9.87 12.03 -21.29
N ARG A 204 9.15 12.58 -20.29
CA ARG A 204 9.54 13.81 -19.57
C ARG A 204 10.29 13.59 -18.29
N ASP A 205 10.64 12.36 -17.96
CA ASP A 205 11.34 12.03 -16.74
C ASP A 205 10.52 12.34 -15.45
N GLU A 206 9.20 12.30 -15.54
CA GLU A 206 8.29 12.58 -14.44
C GLU A 206 8.07 11.35 -13.53
N ILE A 207 8.42 10.13 -14.03
CA ILE A 207 8.37 8.89 -13.24
C ILE A 207 9.72 8.69 -12.56
N GLU A 208 9.76 8.87 -11.26
CA GLU A 208 10.95 8.61 -10.45
C GLU A 208 10.88 7.24 -9.77
N VAL A 209 12.06 6.72 -9.41
CA VAL A 209 12.19 5.50 -8.61
C VAL A 209 12.84 5.87 -7.28
N LEU A 210 12.14 5.59 -6.21
CA LEU A 210 12.67 5.64 -4.84
C LEU A 210 13.12 4.25 -4.41
N TYR A 211 14.07 4.20 -3.49
CA TYR A 211 14.64 2.95 -2.96
C TYR A 211 14.39 2.88 -1.47
N GLN A 212 13.66 1.86 -1.02
CA GLN A 212 13.42 1.60 0.39
C GLN A 212 14.43 0.58 0.91
N PRO A 213 15.29 0.95 1.87
CA PRO A 213 16.34 0.07 2.37
C PRO A 213 15.81 -1.17 3.07
N GLN A 214 16.45 -2.32 2.80
CA GLN A 214 16.19 -3.62 3.44
C GLN A 214 17.40 -4.02 4.28
N PHE A 215 17.15 -4.53 5.48
CA PHE A 215 18.19 -4.85 6.47
C PHE A 215 18.10 -6.32 6.91
N SER A 216 19.25 -6.90 7.21
CA SER A 216 19.38 -8.19 7.85
C SER A 216 18.99 -8.10 9.34
N LEU A 217 18.20 -9.05 9.82
CA LEU A 217 17.89 -9.18 11.26
C LEU A 217 19.02 -9.82 12.08
N VAL A 218 20.00 -10.44 11.41
CA VAL A 218 21.13 -11.12 12.08
C VAL A 218 22.20 -10.12 12.52
N ASP A 219 22.59 -9.20 11.64
CA ASP A 219 23.70 -8.28 11.85
C ASP A 219 23.36 -6.80 11.58
N GLU A 220 22.09 -6.52 11.34
CA GLU A 220 21.54 -5.17 11.05
C GLU A 220 22.16 -4.45 9.85
N ARG A 221 22.85 -5.18 8.98
CA ARG A 221 23.47 -4.59 7.79
C ARG A 221 22.45 -4.36 6.70
N LEU A 222 22.70 -3.32 5.91
CA LEU A 222 21.97 -3.07 4.66
C LEU A 222 22.22 -4.22 3.69
N THR A 223 21.15 -4.85 3.18
CA THR A 223 21.22 -5.99 2.27
C THR A 223 20.75 -5.67 0.86
N GLY A 224 19.98 -4.60 0.71
CA GLY A 224 19.41 -4.18 -0.58
C GLY A 224 18.40 -3.07 -0.41
N ALA A 225 17.62 -2.87 -1.45
CA ALA A 225 16.46 -1.99 -1.41
C ALA A 225 15.37 -2.45 -2.39
N GLU A 226 14.14 -2.14 -2.04
CA GLU A 226 12.99 -2.22 -2.92
C GLU A 226 12.83 -0.94 -3.73
N ALA A 227 12.61 -1.07 -5.04
CA ALA A 227 12.34 0.03 -5.95
C ALA A 227 10.85 0.35 -6.00
N LEU A 228 10.52 1.57 -5.62
CA LEU A 228 9.16 2.07 -5.51
C LEU A 228 8.94 3.22 -6.49
N ALA A 229 8.06 3.05 -7.47
CA ALA A 229 7.76 4.07 -8.46
C ALA A 229 6.91 5.20 -7.86
N ARG A 230 7.18 6.43 -8.29
CA ARG A 230 6.39 7.63 -7.98
C ARG A 230 6.28 8.49 -9.24
N TRP A 231 5.15 9.06 -9.48
CA TRP A 231 4.97 10.02 -10.56
C TRP A 231 4.91 11.44 -10.02
N GLN A 232 5.85 12.27 -10.41
CA GLN A 232 5.87 13.69 -10.06
C GLN A 232 5.07 14.48 -11.10
N HIS A 233 3.74 14.43 -10.98
CA HIS A 233 2.85 15.10 -11.93
C HIS A 233 2.90 16.63 -11.72
N PRO A 234 3.08 17.44 -12.78
CA PRO A 234 3.31 18.88 -12.64
C PRO A 234 2.15 19.66 -12.00
N GLU A 235 0.91 19.20 -12.18
CA GLU A 235 -0.28 19.88 -11.65
C GLU A 235 -0.82 19.21 -10.36
N ILE A 236 -0.75 17.86 -10.27
CA ILE A 236 -1.34 17.08 -9.18
C ILE A 236 -0.34 16.85 -8.07
N GLY A 237 0.97 16.95 -8.37
CA GLY A 237 2.03 16.60 -7.42
C GLY A 237 2.34 15.11 -7.45
N ARG A 238 2.89 14.58 -6.35
CA ARG A 238 3.32 13.19 -6.26
C ARG A 238 2.13 12.23 -6.28
N ILE A 239 2.23 11.21 -7.13
CA ILE A 239 1.28 10.10 -7.30
C ILE A 239 2.02 8.82 -6.91
N GLY A 240 1.44 8.04 -5.99
CA GLY A 240 2.00 6.78 -5.50
C GLY A 240 1.91 5.64 -6.52
N ALA A 241 2.62 4.54 -6.24
CA ALA A 241 2.71 3.40 -7.16
C ALA A 241 1.34 2.78 -7.47
N GLY A 242 0.51 2.54 -6.44
CA GLY A 242 -0.80 1.91 -6.63
C GLY A 242 -1.70 2.70 -7.60
N ALA A 243 -1.78 4.02 -7.40
CA ALA A 243 -2.57 4.88 -8.27
C ALA A 243 -1.95 5.05 -9.67
N LEU A 244 -0.63 5.11 -9.78
CA LEU A 244 0.10 5.15 -11.05
C LEU A 244 -0.21 3.91 -11.90
N PHE A 245 -0.13 2.72 -11.30
CA PHE A 245 -0.45 1.47 -12.01
C PHE A 245 -1.94 1.37 -12.37
N ALA A 246 -2.85 1.85 -11.52
CA ALA A 246 -4.27 1.91 -11.86
C ALA A 246 -4.57 2.83 -13.06
N ILE A 247 -3.84 3.94 -13.21
CA ILE A 247 -3.92 4.81 -14.40
C ILE A 247 -3.38 4.06 -15.63
N ALA A 248 -2.23 3.39 -15.51
CA ALA A 248 -1.61 2.64 -16.59
C ALA A 248 -2.48 1.47 -17.06
N GLU A 249 -3.18 0.79 -16.15
CA GLU A 249 -4.12 -0.29 -16.47
C GLU A 249 -5.30 0.21 -17.30
N ARG A 250 -5.91 1.33 -16.91
CA ARG A 250 -6.99 1.95 -17.68
C ARG A 250 -6.54 2.44 -19.07
N ALA A 251 -5.30 2.89 -19.16
CA ALA A 251 -4.70 3.37 -20.41
C ALA A 251 -4.13 2.24 -21.29
N ASP A 252 -4.14 0.99 -20.84
CA ASP A 252 -3.49 -0.16 -21.50
C ASP A 252 -1.97 0.01 -21.70
N HIS A 253 -1.30 0.64 -20.71
CA HIS A 253 0.14 0.98 -20.77
C HIS A 253 0.97 0.36 -19.64
N VAL A 254 0.43 -0.66 -18.93
CA VAL A 254 1.13 -1.31 -17.80
C VAL A 254 2.51 -1.83 -18.22
N ALA A 255 2.60 -2.58 -19.31
CA ALA A 255 3.87 -3.15 -19.77
C ALA A 255 4.92 -2.07 -20.13
N GLN A 256 4.49 -0.94 -20.68
CA GLN A 256 5.38 0.18 -21.00
C GLN A 256 5.88 0.85 -19.72
N LEU A 257 5.00 1.08 -18.75
CA LEU A 257 5.34 1.64 -17.44
C LEU A 257 6.27 0.70 -16.67
N SER A 258 5.95 -0.61 -16.56
CA SER A 258 6.79 -1.61 -15.89
C SER A 258 8.20 -1.65 -16.48
N ARG A 259 8.31 -1.65 -17.80
CA ARG A 259 9.62 -1.60 -18.49
C ARG A 259 10.38 -0.31 -18.17
N HIS A 260 9.71 0.84 -18.16
CA HIS A 260 10.33 2.13 -17.83
C HIS A 260 10.87 2.13 -16.40
N ILE A 261 10.06 1.69 -15.43
CA ILE A 261 10.43 1.58 -14.02
C ILE A 261 11.63 0.64 -13.85
N ALA A 262 11.57 -0.58 -14.44
CA ALA A 262 12.66 -1.55 -14.36
C ALA A 262 13.96 -0.99 -14.95
N THR A 263 13.90 -0.31 -16.10
CA THR A 263 15.07 0.33 -16.71
C THR A 263 15.71 1.36 -15.79
N ARG A 264 14.91 2.23 -15.18
CA ARG A 264 15.38 3.26 -14.27
C ARG A 264 15.93 2.69 -12.97
N ALA A 265 15.24 1.71 -12.41
CA ALA A 265 15.66 1.05 -11.17
C ALA A 265 17.01 0.34 -11.34
N LEU A 266 17.18 -0.40 -12.43
CA LEU A 266 18.44 -1.08 -12.75
C LEU A 266 19.58 -0.08 -12.99
N ALA A 267 19.32 1.03 -13.70
CA ALA A 267 20.29 2.08 -13.92
C ALA A 267 20.71 2.78 -12.60
N GLY A 268 19.75 3.07 -11.71
CA GLY A 268 20.00 3.66 -10.41
C GLY A 268 20.80 2.73 -9.47
N ALA A 269 20.63 1.41 -9.62
CA ALA A 269 21.33 0.41 -8.81
C ALA A 269 22.69 -0.04 -9.39
N ALA A 270 23.05 0.39 -10.60
CA ALA A 270 24.25 -0.08 -11.30
C ALA A 270 25.55 0.15 -10.51
N GLY A 271 25.63 1.27 -9.77
CA GLY A 271 26.79 1.64 -8.95
C GLY A 271 26.80 1.11 -7.53
N TRP A 272 25.84 0.30 -7.12
CA TRP A 272 25.74 -0.18 -5.74
C TRP A 272 26.85 -1.18 -5.38
N PRO A 273 27.28 -1.20 -4.10
CA PRO A 273 28.17 -2.25 -3.60
C PRO A 273 27.70 -3.65 -3.98
N GLY A 274 28.64 -4.54 -4.35
CA GLY A 274 28.35 -5.84 -4.93
C GLY A 274 27.52 -6.82 -4.07
N HIS A 275 27.36 -6.53 -2.78
CA HIS A 275 26.53 -7.33 -1.86
C HIS A 275 25.06 -6.88 -1.78
N LEU A 276 24.76 -5.67 -2.30
CA LEU A 276 23.40 -5.12 -2.23
C LEU A 276 22.52 -5.67 -3.36
N ARG A 277 21.30 -6.00 -3.03
CA ARG A 277 20.26 -6.51 -3.92
C ARG A 277 19.27 -5.41 -4.28
N LEU A 278 18.65 -5.56 -5.43
CA LEU A 278 17.54 -4.73 -5.89
C LEU A 278 16.28 -5.58 -5.97
N SER A 279 15.18 -5.13 -5.37
CA SER A 279 13.85 -5.73 -5.52
C SER A 279 12.99 -4.89 -6.46
N LEU A 280 12.27 -5.55 -7.37
CA LEU A 280 11.35 -4.95 -8.36
C LEU A 280 9.99 -5.62 -8.32
N ASN A 281 8.94 -4.84 -8.21
CA ASN A 281 7.56 -5.30 -8.30
C ASN A 281 7.19 -5.67 -9.75
N ILE A 282 6.52 -6.82 -9.91
CA ILE A 282 6.00 -7.34 -11.18
C ILE A 282 4.48 -7.43 -11.09
N THR A 283 3.80 -6.93 -12.11
CA THR A 283 2.34 -6.96 -12.15
C THR A 283 1.76 -8.27 -12.72
N PRO A 284 0.50 -8.59 -12.41
CA PRO A 284 -0.21 -9.70 -13.08
C PRO A 284 -0.23 -9.56 -14.61
N ALA A 285 -0.33 -8.32 -15.13
CA ALA A 285 -0.34 -8.05 -16.55
C ALA A 285 1.01 -8.38 -17.22
N ASP A 286 2.13 -8.13 -16.53
CA ASP A 286 3.45 -8.50 -17.02
C ASP A 286 3.57 -10.03 -17.19
N LEU A 287 3.20 -10.81 -16.19
CA LEU A 287 3.28 -12.28 -16.23
C LEU A 287 2.26 -12.91 -17.20
N ALA A 288 1.14 -12.25 -17.44
CA ALA A 288 0.18 -12.68 -18.46
C ALA A 288 0.73 -12.52 -19.90
N ALA A 289 1.69 -11.63 -20.12
CA ALA A 289 2.35 -11.47 -21.41
C ALA A 289 3.33 -12.62 -21.67
N GLY A 290 3.10 -13.40 -22.73
CA GLY A 290 3.93 -14.58 -23.06
C GLY A 290 5.39 -14.28 -23.40
N SER A 291 5.69 -13.03 -23.77
CA SER A 291 7.04 -12.52 -24.08
C SER A 291 7.78 -11.95 -22.86
N PHE A 292 7.11 -11.78 -21.71
CA PHE A 292 7.66 -11.07 -20.57
C PHE A 292 9.05 -11.58 -20.13
N ALA A 293 9.18 -12.88 -19.89
CA ALA A 293 10.46 -13.45 -19.44
C ALA A 293 11.60 -13.19 -20.44
N GLN A 294 11.32 -13.25 -21.74
CA GLN A 294 12.32 -12.98 -22.78
C GLN A 294 12.69 -11.48 -22.82
N GLU A 295 11.70 -10.60 -22.79
CA GLU A 295 11.90 -9.15 -22.84
C GLU A 295 12.63 -8.65 -21.59
N PHE A 296 12.24 -9.14 -20.42
CA PHE A 296 12.89 -8.80 -19.15
C PHE A 296 14.34 -9.30 -19.10
N SER A 297 14.60 -10.52 -19.56
CA SER A 297 15.96 -11.06 -19.69
C SER A 297 16.83 -10.19 -20.60
N ALA A 298 16.29 -9.72 -21.72
CA ALA A 298 17.02 -8.84 -22.63
C ALA A 298 17.30 -7.48 -21.98
N LEU A 299 16.33 -6.91 -21.24
CA LEU A 299 16.49 -5.67 -20.49
C LEU A 299 17.58 -5.80 -19.43
N LEU A 300 17.55 -6.89 -18.64
CA LEU A 300 18.56 -7.17 -17.62
C LEU A 300 19.95 -7.29 -18.23
N GLY A 301 20.08 -8.04 -19.35
CA GLY A 301 21.34 -8.16 -20.06
C GLY A 301 21.89 -6.83 -20.59
N GLN A 302 21.01 -5.93 -21.04
CA GLN A 302 21.40 -4.58 -21.49
C GLN A 302 21.85 -3.68 -20.33
N SER A 303 21.24 -3.84 -19.14
CA SER A 303 21.57 -3.02 -17.95
C SER A 303 22.95 -3.38 -17.37
N GLY A 304 23.44 -4.59 -17.60
CA GLY A 304 24.66 -5.13 -16.98
C GLY A 304 24.51 -5.41 -15.48
N PHE A 305 23.31 -5.30 -14.91
CA PHE A 305 23.07 -5.61 -13.50
C PHE A 305 23.08 -7.14 -13.29
N PRO A 306 23.79 -7.66 -12.25
CA PRO A 306 23.88 -9.10 -12.03
C PRO A 306 22.53 -9.72 -11.66
N ALA A 307 22.12 -10.78 -12.36
CA ALA A 307 20.85 -11.46 -12.16
C ALA A 307 20.67 -11.97 -10.71
N GLU A 308 21.72 -12.50 -10.12
CA GLU A 308 21.75 -13.03 -8.75
C GLU A 308 21.57 -11.95 -7.66
N ARG A 309 21.65 -10.69 -8.03
CA ARG A 309 21.40 -9.54 -7.15
C ARG A 309 19.99 -8.94 -7.34
N LEU A 310 19.23 -9.47 -8.30
CA LEU A 310 17.87 -9.01 -8.57
C LEU A 310 16.86 -9.95 -7.93
N THR A 311 15.87 -9.36 -7.26
CA THR A 311 14.66 -10.02 -6.76
C THR A 311 13.45 -9.46 -7.51
N LEU A 312 12.58 -10.32 -8.00
CA LEU A 312 11.27 -9.93 -8.54
C LEU A 312 10.21 -10.25 -7.51
N GLU A 313 9.40 -9.27 -7.18
CA GLU A 313 8.33 -9.35 -6.19
C GLU A 313 6.99 -9.48 -6.89
N ILE A 314 6.20 -10.47 -6.51
CA ILE A 314 4.87 -10.77 -7.06
C ILE A 314 3.87 -10.81 -5.92
N THR A 315 2.73 -10.18 -6.09
CA THR A 315 1.63 -10.25 -5.11
C THR A 315 0.78 -11.51 -5.30
N GLU A 316 0.00 -11.90 -4.30
CA GLU A 316 -0.94 -13.02 -4.40
C GLU A 316 -1.93 -12.86 -5.57
N GLN A 317 -2.21 -11.65 -6.04
CA GLN A 317 -3.13 -11.39 -7.15
C GLN A 317 -2.66 -11.97 -8.49
N VAL A 318 -1.35 -12.11 -8.70
CA VAL A 318 -0.77 -12.78 -9.87
C VAL A 318 -1.31 -14.20 -10.02
N LEU A 319 -1.66 -14.82 -8.90
CA LEU A 319 -2.03 -16.23 -8.80
C LEU A 319 -3.49 -16.51 -9.17
N LEU A 320 -4.30 -15.46 -9.32
CA LEU A 320 -5.72 -15.59 -9.63
C LEU A 320 -6.01 -15.75 -11.14
N ALA A 321 -5.06 -15.41 -12.01
CA ALA A 321 -5.30 -15.40 -13.46
C ALA A 321 -4.96 -16.74 -14.13
N ASP A 322 -3.67 -17.10 -14.19
CA ASP A 322 -3.16 -18.33 -14.81
C ASP A 322 -1.84 -18.72 -14.14
N ILE A 323 -1.94 -19.50 -13.07
CA ILE A 323 -0.78 -19.86 -12.25
C ILE A 323 0.26 -20.69 -13.01
N GLU A 324 -0.16 -21.57 -13.92
CA GLU A 324 0.76 -22.43 -14.66
C GLU A 324 1.61 -21.59 -15.62
N ARG A 325 1.01 -20.59 -16.24
CA ARG A 325 1.70 -19.66 -17.13
C ARG A 325 2.64 -18.73 -16.34
N ALA A 326 2.18 -18.21 -15.20
CA ALA A 326 3.00 -17.41 -14.31
C ALA A 326 4.22 -18.21 -13.81
N ALA A 327 4.01 -19.43 -13.31
CA ALA A 327 5.07 -20.32 -12.87
C ALA A 327 6.10 -20.58 -13.99
N ALA A 328 5.66 -20.91 -15.21
CA ALA A 328 6.58 -21.13 -16.33
C ALA A 328 7.39 -19.88 -16.72
N SER A 329 6.86 -18.68 -16.54
CA SER A 329 7.58 -17.42 -16.77
C SER A 329 8.59 -17.15 -15.66
N LEU A 330 8.20 -17.37 -14.40
CA LEU A 330 9.06 -17.21 -13.22
C LEU A 330 10.19 -18.24 -13.19
N ASP A 331 9.93 -19.51 -13.56
CA ASP A 331 10.96 -20.55 -13.69
C ASP A 331 12.06 -20.15 -14.68
N ARG A 332 11.70 -19.53 -15.80
CA ARG A 332 12.69 -19.05 -16.78
C ARG A 332 13.55 -17.92 -16.23
N LEU A 333 12.97 -17.01 -15.48
CA LEU A 333 13.69 -15.90 -14.85
C LEU A 333 14.57 -16.41 -13.69
N HIS A 334 14.04 -17.31 -12.87
CA HIS A 334 14.78 -17.95 -11.78
C HIS A 334 16.00 -18.75 -12.29
N ALA A 335 15.86 -19.44 -13.44
CA ALA A 335 16.97 -20.15 -14.09
C ALA A 335 18.12 -19.22 -14.53
N LEU A 336 17.90 -17.92 -14.65
CA LEU A 336 18.94 -16.91 -14.90
C LEU A 336 19.66 -16.46 -13.62
N GLY A 337 19.22 -16.95 -12.45
CA GLY A 337 19.74 -16.54 -11.13
C GLY A 337 18.95 -15.44 -10.46
N ILE A 338 17.88 -14.93 -11.08
CA ILE A 338 16.98 -13.94 -10.46
C ILE A 338 16.22 -14.61 -9.32
N ARG A 339 16.08 -13.95 -8.20
CA ARG A 339 15.29 -14.43 -7.07
C ARG A 339 13.84 -13.99 -7.18
N ILE A 340 12.93 -14.79 -6.61
CA ILE A 340 11.50 -14.51 -6.63
C ILE A 340 10.99 -14.38 -5.20
N ALA A 341 10.27 -13.29 -4.91
CA ALA A 341 9.61 -13.04 -3.65
C ALA A 341 8.08 -13.05 -3.83
N LEU A 342 7.38 -13.70 -2.92
CA LEU A 342 5.94 -13.54 -2.79
C LEU A 342 5.66 -12.41 -1.81
N ASP A 343 4.99 -11.38 -2.30
CA ASP A 343 4.71 -10.15 -1.58
C ASP A 343 3.30 -10.12 -0.98
N ASP A 344 3.06 -9.23 0.00
CA ASP A 344 1.79 -9.02 0.70
C ASP A 344 1.25 -10.29 1.39
N PHE A 345 2.11 -11.24 1.80
CA PHE A 345 1.65 -12.49 2.37
C PHE A 345 1.00 -12.27 3.74
N GLY A 346 -0.23 -12.79 3.88
CA GLY A 346 -1.03 -12.66 5.09
C GLY A 346 -2.04 -11.52 5.07
N ALA A 347 -1.98 -10.66 4.06
CA ALA A 347 -2.96 -9.59 3.86
C ALA A 347 -4.26 -10.06 3.18
N GLY A 348 -4.28 -11.29 2.65
CA GLY A 348 -5.38 -11.85 1.87
C GLY A 348 -5.61 -13.33 2.13
N PHE A 349 -6.18 -14.00 1.13
CA PHE A 349 -6.47 -15.44 1.18
C PHE A 349 -5.23 -16.25 0.79
N CYS A 350 -4.45 -16.66 1.78
CA CYS A 350 -3.26 -17.47 1.59
C CYS A 350 -3.63 -18.88 1.09
N ASN A 351 -3.42 -19.14 -0.20
CA ASN A 351 -3.51 -20.49 -0.71
C ASN A 351 -2.11 -21.15 -0.72
N PHE A 352 -1.84 -21.98 0.27
CA PHE A 352 -0.55 -22.71 0.43
C PHE A 352 -0.14 -23.54 -0.79
N ARG A 353 -1.06 -23.80 -1.74
CA ARG A 353 -0.74 -24.49 -2.99
C ARG A 353 0.27 -23.70 -3.82
N TYR A 354 0.20 -22.37 -3.78
CA TYR A 354 1.07 -21.50 -4.57
C TYR A 354 2.51 -21.54 -4.11
N LEU A 355 2.74 -21.60 -2.79
CA LEU A 355 4.08 -21.73 -2.23
C LEU A 355 4.85 -22.97 -2.70
N LYS A 356 4.14 -23.99 -3.20
CA LYS A 356 4.73 -25.22 -3.74
C LYS A 356 4.91 -25.20 -5.25
N LEU A 357 4.17 -24.36 -5.97
CA LEU A 357 4.16 -24.33 -7.42
C LEU A 357 5.12 -23.30 -8.01
N LEU A 358 5.42 -22.27 -7.27
CA LEU A 358 6.26 -21.17 -7.72
C LEU A 358 7.71 -21.35 -7.25
N PRO A 359 8.70 -20.93 -8.05
CA PRO A 359 10.11 -20.97 -7.68
C PRO A 359 10.48 -19.83 -6.73
N LEU A 360 9.91 -19.84 -5.52
CA LEU A 360 10.08 -18.78 -4.55
C LEU A 360 11.40 -18.93 -3.77
N ASP A 361 12.03 -17.81 -3.47
CA ASP A 361 13.19 -17.67 -2.57
C ASP A 361 12.79 -16.93 -1.28
N TYR A 362 11.82 -15.98 -1.38
CA TYR A 362 11.41 -15.13 -0.28
C TYR A 362 9.90 -15.13 -0.08
N LEU A 363 9.52 -14.96 1.18
CA LEU A 363 8.17 -14.63 1.60
C LEU A 363 8.21 -13.28 2.32
N LYS A 364 7.49 -12.26 1.79
CA LYS A 364 7.37 -10.96 2.42
C LYS A 364 6.09 -10.92 3.25
N LEU A 365 6.21 -10.61 4.53
CA LEU A 365 5.09 -10.49 5.45
C LEU A 365 4.57 -9.07 5.40
N ASP A 366 3.30 -8.93 5.04
CA ASP A 366 2.61 -7.65 5.04
C ASP A 366 2.65 -6.99 6.43
N ARG A 367 2.67 -5.67 6.46
CA ARG A 367 2.64 -4.87 7.67
C ARG A 367 1.52 -5.27 8.64
N ALA A 368 0.33 -5.61 8.13
CA ALA A 368 -0.79 -6.03 8.97
C ALA A 368 -0.47 -7.27 9.82
N MET A 369 0.45 -8.13 9.38
CA MET A 369 0.92 -9.29 10.13
C MET A 369 1.90 -8.91 11.25
N VAL A 370 2.49 -7.71 11.20
CA VAL A 370 3.51 -7.23 12.15
C VAL A 370 2.94 -6.24 13.15
N ASP A 371 1.95 -5.45 12.77
CA ASP A 371 1.42 -4.36 13.61
C ASP A 371 0.86 -4.85 14.97
N GLY A 372 0.22 -6.02 15.01
CA GLY A 372 -0.40 -6.57 16.22
C GLY A 372 0.52 -7.44 17.11
N VAL A 373 1.70 -7.84 16.63
CA VAL A 373 2.52 -8.88 17.28
C VAL A 373 3.02 -8.55 18.69
N SER A 374 3.13 -7.27 19.03
CA SER A 374 3.53 -6.80 20.36
C SER A 374 2.38 -6.77 21.37
N GLU A 375 1.13 -6.80 20.92
CA GLU A 375 -0.05 -6.54 21.72
C GLU A 375 -0.98 -7.76 21.83
N ASP A 376 -1.08 -8.58 20.76
CA ASP A 376 -1.94 -9.77 20.70
C ASP A 376 -1.13 -11.07 20.53
N SER A 377 -1.32 -11.98 21.48
CA SER A 377 -0.70 -13.30 21.45
C SER A 377 -1.18 -14.18 20.29
N ARG A 378 -2.34 -13.89 19.69
CA ARG A 378 -2.86 -14.63 18.53
C ARG A 378 -2.15 -14.19 17.25
N ASP A 379 -1.91 -12.88 17.08
CA ASP A 379 -1.15 -12.35 15.96
C ASP A 379 0.28 -12.90 15.98
N LEU A 380 0.90 -12.93 17.15
CA LEU A 380 2.20 -13.57 17.34
C LEU A 380 2.17 -15.08 17.01
N ALA A 381 1.10 -15.80 17.38
CA ALA A 381 0.98 -17.22 17.07
C ALA A 381 0.81 -17.46 15.57
N VAL A 382 0.08 -16.60 14.86
CA VAL A 382 -0.09 -16.66 13.40
C VAL A 382 1.25 -16.38 12.70
N LEU A 383 1.93 -15.29 13.09
CA LEU A 383 3.27 -14.97 12.58
C LEU A 383 4.24 -16.16 12.73
N ARG A 384 4.30 -16.74 13.93
CA ARG A 384 5.13 -17.91 14.21
C ARG A 384 4.81 -19.10 13.31
N GLY A 385 3.52 -19.37 13.07
CA GLY A 385 3.07 -20.41 12.15
C GLY A 385 3.54 -20.19 10.72
N ILE A 386 3.43 -18.95 10.23
CA ILE A 386 3.86 -18.55 8.87
C ILE A 386 5.38 -18.68 8.73
N VAL A 387 6.16 -18.16 9.67
CA VAL A 387 7.63 -18.26 9.63
C VAL A 387 8.09 -19.71 9.67
N ALA A 388 7.48 -20.56 10.52
CA ALA A 388 7.80 -21.99 10.57
C ALA A 388 7.49 -22.70 9.25
N MET A 389 6.39 -22.34 8.60
CA MET A 389 6.01 -22.86 7.27
C MET A 389 7.01 -22.40 6.17
N ALA A 390 7.35 -21.11 6.15
CA ALA A 390 8.30 -20.57 5.19
C ALA A 390 9.66 -21.31 5.29
N LYS A 391 10.16 -21.49 6.50
CA LYS A 391 11.39 -22.26 6.77
C LYS A 391 11.31 -23.72 6.35
N ALA A 392 10.16 -24.37 6.56
CA ALA A 392 9.95 -25.75 6.10
C ALA A 392 9.93 -25.88 4.57
N LEU A 393 9.75 -24.78 3.86
CA LEU A 393 9.81 -24.68 2.39
C LEU A 393 11.13 -24.06 1.89
N ASP A 394 12.14 -23.89 2.77
CA ASP A 394 13.44 -23.27 2.47
C ASP A 394 13.32 -21.81 1.99
N LEU A 395 12.24 -21.10 2.37
CA LEU A 395 12.05 -19.69 2.05
C LEU A 395 12.63 -18.79 3.15
N GLN A 396 13.28 -17.70 2.73
CA GLN A 396 13.69 -16.64 3.63
C GLN A 396 12.52 -15.66 3.84
N VAL A 397 12.39 -15.09 5.05
CA VAL A 397 11.27 -14.24 5.43
C VAL A 397 11.72 -12.79 5.55
N ILE A 398 11.03 -11.89 4.86
CA ILE A 398 11.19 -10.43 4.94
C ILE A 398 9.97 -9.87 5.66
N ALA A 399 10.15 -9.16 6.77
CA ALA A 399 9.05 -8.48 7.46
C ALA A 399 8.97 -7.02 7.04
N GLU A 400 7.77 -6.56 6.71
CA GLU A 400 7.52 -5.20 6.25
C GLU A 400 6.88 -4.31 7.31
N GLY A 401 6.95 -2.99 7.09
CA GLY A 401 6.28 -2.02 7.93
C GLY A 401 6.84 -1.91 9.36
N ILE A 402 8.11 -2.26 9.56
CA ILE A 402 8.74 -2.17 10.88
C ILE A 402 8.99 -0.71 11.25
N GLU A 403 8.29 -0.23 12.29
CA GLU A 403 8.35 1.17 12.74
C GLU A 403 9.04 1.36 14.08
N ASN A 404 9.20 0.31 14.88
CA ASN A 404 9.81 0.41 16.21
C ASN A 404 10.66 -0.81 16.57
N GLU A 405 11.53 -0.62 17.57
CA GLU A 405 12.47 -1.65 18.02
C GLU A 405 11.79 -2.85 18.69
N ALA A 406 10.58 -2.69 19.25
CA ALA A 406 9.84 -3.80 19.84
C ALA A 406 9.36 -4.77 18.76
N GLN A 407 8.77 -4.26 17.66
CA GLN A 407 8.41 -5.05 16.49
C GLN A 407 9.64 -5.79 15.95
N ARG A 408 10.75 -5.05 15.68
CA ARG A 408 11.99 -5.64 15.18
C ARG A 408 12.52 -6.78 16.06
N ALA A 409 12.52 -6.58 17.38
CA ALA A 409 12.99 -7.61 18.33
C ALA A 409 12.13 -8.87 18.28
N ILE A 410 10.81 -8.72 18.17
CA ILE A 410 9.87 -9.84 18.08
C ILE A 410 10.08 -10.63 16.78
N ILE A 411 10.08 -9.97 15.61
CA ILE A 411 10.26 -10.66 14.32
C ILE A 411 11.61 -11.36 14.24
N ALA A 412 12.66 -10.78 14.83
CA ALA A 412 13.98 -11.41 14.92
C ALA A 412 13.94 -12.67 15.81
N ALA A 413 13.25 -12.62 16.95
CA ALA A 413 13.09 -13.75 17.87
C ALA A 413 12.27 -14.89 17.24
N GLU A 414 11.28 -14.58 16.42
CA GLU A 414 10.48 -15.57 15.68
C GLU A 414 11.20 -16.11 14.46
N GLY A 415 12.35 -15.53 14.10
CA GLY A 415 13.28 -16.07 13.09
C GLY A 415 13.04 -15.57 11.67
N CYS A 416 12.49 -14.40 11.47
CA CYS A 416 12.56 -13.70 10.20
C CYS A 416 14.03 -13.39 9.85
N ASP A 417 14.32 -13.26 8.56
CA ASP A 417 15.70 -13.08 8.06
C ASP A 417 16.01 -11.61 7.79
N TYR A 418 15.04 -10.87 7.22
CA TYR A 418 15.19 -9.48 6.82
C TYR A 418 13.99 -8.64 7.26
N TYR A 419 14.16 -7.33 7.23
CA TYR A 419 13.08 -6.38 7.45
C TYR A 419 13.24 -5.12 6.63
N GLN A 420 12.12 -4.45 6.38
CA GLN A 420 12.06 -3.08 5.88
C GLN A 420 10.99 -2.30 6.65
N GLY A 421 11.15 -0.98 6.72
CA GLY A 421 10.21 -0.11 7.39
C GLY A 421 10.84 1.19 7.86
N PHE A 422 9.99 2.07 8.38
CA PHE A 422 10.41 3.42 8.75
C PHE A 422 11.25 3.50 10.04
N LEU A 423 11.44 2.37 10.73
CA LEU A 423 12.35 2.31 11.87
C LEU A 423 13.76 2.81 11.53
N ARG A 424 14.28 2.43 10.36
CA ARG A 424 15.65 2.78 9.95
C ARG A 424 15.69 3.83 8.85
N ALA A 425 14.81 3.74 7.85
CA ALA A 425 14.81 4.66 6.72
C ALA A 425 13.49 4.63 5.96
N THR A 426 13.09 5.78 5.45
CA THR A 426 12.00 5.93 4.47
C THR A 426 12.54 5.71 3.05
N PRO A 427 11.66 5.48 2.04
CA PRO A 427 12.06 5.47 0.64
C PRO A 427 12.79 6.77 0.25
N MET A 428 13.92 6.65 -0.45
CA MET A 428 14.79 7.77 -0.81
C MET A 428 15.23 7.69 -2.27
N GLY A 429 15.65 8.82 -2.84
CA GLY A 429 16.13 8.90 -4.22
C GLY A 429 17.44 8.15 -4.44
N ALA A 430 17.79 7.84 -5.70
CA ALA A 430 18.96 7.05 -6.06
C ALA A 430 20.28 7.63 -5.52
N GLY A 431 20.45 8.96 -5.56
CA GLY A 431 21.65 9.63 -5.04
C GLY A 431 21.78 9.51 -3.52
N GLU A 432 20.68 9.73 -2.82
CA GLU A 432 20.60 9.61 -1.35
C GLU A 432 20.84 8.16 -0.91
N PHE A 433 20.26 7.19 -1.63
CA PHE A 433 20.49 5.77 -1.33
C PHE A 433 21.95 5.36 -1.57
N ALA A 434 22.60 5.87 -2.62
CA ALA A 434 24.01 5.59 -2.86
C ALA A 434 24.92 6.12 -1.74
N GLU A 435 24.62 7.31 -1.21
CA GLU A 435 25.34 7.86 -0.04
C GLU A 435 25.04 7.04 1.23
N PHE A 436 23.80 6.64 1.42
CA PHE A 436 23.37 5.79 2.55
C PHE A 436 24.08 4.43 2.53
N ALA A 437 24.15 3.80 1.36
CA ALA A 437 24.81 2.50 1.15
C ALA A 437 26.34 2.53 1.27
N GLY A 438 26.94 3.69 1.17
CA GLY A 438 28.40 3.89 1.33
C GLY A 438 28.87 4.12 2.77
N ARG A 439 27.93 4.26 3.71
CA ARG A 439 28.23 4.46 5.15
C ARG A 439 28.42 3.14 5.86
#